data_5d6fbc4ef795daae587904b4fe377b41
#
_entry.id   5d6fbc4ef795daae587904b4fe377b41
#
_cell.length_a   1.000
_cell.length_b   1.000
_cell.length_c   1.000
_cell.angle_alpha   90.00
_cell.angle_beta   90.00
_cell.angle_gamma   90.00
#
_symmetry.space_group_name_H-M   'P 1'
#
loop_
_entity.id
_entity.type
_entity.pdbx_description
1 polymer ?
#
loop_
_entity_poly.entity_id
_entity_poly.type
_entity_poly.pdbx_seq_one_letter_code
_entity_poly.pdbx_strand_id
1 'polypeptide(L)'
;MQALLGFYPLLQGKEKHDDRGSGKILTEYFRVVDSVEHFTVTGGEPLLNPNAHNILKLTYRHLDQITGSVDFVTNGTLLIPESILNLIEEHKDHTKVVLSDYGADLSVKLDEILACLEQRKIPYRVSKFYGDDLYYDGWIDFTDQSQKWFTQEERDANAQKCLHRVGKYFVINDGELHSCSRSFWRIKNKIIPKIEGEYVPLVDESISLEEKRRLLVHMCGLKSSTACAYCVGFSNNVSRVRPAQQLDKLPEENG
;
A
#
# COMPACT_ATOMS: atom_id res chain seq x y z
N MET A 1 1.47 14.02 3.57
CA MET A 1 0.54 12.98 3.09
C MET A 1 1.37 11.76 2.72
N GLN A 2 1.03 10.59 3.17
CA GLN A 2 1.74 9.36 2.81
C GLN A 2 0.89 8.59 1.82
N ALA A 3 1.44 8.27 0.65
CA ALA A 3 0.74 7.47 -0.36
C ALA A 3 1.38 6.08 -0.45
N LEU A 4 0.55 5.07 -0.40
CA LEU A 4 0.91 3.68 -0.62
C LEU A 4 0.43 3.26 -2.00
N LEU A 5 1.36 2.99 -2.92
CA LEU A 5 1.02 2.30 -4.15
C LEU A 5 0.96 0.80 -3.85
N GLY A 6 -0.22 0.32 -3.49
CA GLY A 6 -0.45 -1.09 -3.27
C GLY A 6 -0.76 -1.77 -4.60
N PHE A 7 0.19 -2.52 -5.14
CA PHE A 7 -0.12 -3.54 -6.12
C PHE A 7 -0.50 -4.79 -5.34
N TYR A 8 -1.79 -4.97 -5.09
CA TYR A 8 -2.28 -6.29 -4.73
C TYR A 8 -2.22 -7.12 -6.01
N PRO A 9 -1.40 -8.18 -6.08
CA PRO A 9 -1.73 -9.29 -6.92
C PRO A 9 -2.95 -9.91 -6.24
N LEU A 10 -4.13 -9.37 -6.55
CA LEU A 10 -5.36 -9.96 -6.08
C LEU A 10 -5.44 -11.37 -6.56
N LEU A 11 -5.80 -12.23 -5.65
CA LEU A 11 -6.15 -13.62 -5.80
C LEU A 11 -7.19 -13.92 -6.90
N GLN A 12 -7.67 -12.92 -7.65
CA GLN A 12 -8.62 -13.10 -8.76
C GLN A 12 -8.47 -11.97 -9.77
N GLY A 13 -7.83 -12.26 -10.87
CA GLY A 13 -7.79 -11.40 -12.05
C GLY A 13 -6.44 -11.44 -12.76
N LYS A 14 -6.41 -12.08 -13.93
CA LYS A 14 -5.25 -12.15 -14.83
C LYS A 14 -4.91 -10.80 -15.51
N GLU A 15 -5.35 -9.69 -14.99
CA GLU A 15 -4.97 -8.39 -15.53
C GLU A 15 -3.57 -8.05 -15.04
N LYS A 16 -2.59 -8.46 -15.83
CA LYS A 16 -1.23 -7.92 -15.76
C LYS A 16 -1.35 -6.43 -16.09
N HIS A 17 -1.16 -5.55 -15.07
CA HIS A 17 -0.95 -4.15 -15.37
C HIS A 17 0.27 -4.07 -16.30
N ASP A 18 0.03 -3.71 -17.55
CA ASP A 18 1.10 -3.47 -18.49
C ASP A 18 1.85 -2.19 -18.09
N ASP A 19 3.04 -1.99 -18.62
CA ASP A 19 3.87 -0.82 -18.35
C ASP A 19 3.15 0.51 -18.62
N ARG A 20 2.23 0.52 -19.58
CA ARG A 20 1.46 1.71 -19.97
C ARG A 20 0.41 2.09 -18.94
N GLY A 21 -0.24 1.09 -18.35
CA GLY A 21 -1.23 1.32 -17.28
C GLY A 21 -0.61 1.92 -16.03
N SER A 22 0.50 1.37 -15.55
CA SER A 22 1.21 1.88 -14.35
C SER A 22 1.74 3.30 -14.56
N GLY A 23 2.30 3.60 -15.73
CA GLY A 23 2.79 4.94 -16.07
C GLY A 23 1.68 5.99 -16.09
N LYS A 24 0.51 5.66 -16.67
CA LYS A 24 -0.65 6.54 -16.68
C LYS A 24 -1.14 6.83 -15.25
N ILE A 25 -1.26 5.79 -14.41
CA ILE A 25 -1.72 5.92 -13.03
C ILE A 25 -0.79 6.85 -12.23
N LEU A 26 0.52 6.64 -12.30
CA LEU A 26 1.50 7.47 -11.60
C LEU A 26 1.46 8.92 -12.09
N THR A 27 1.42 9.13 -13.41
CA THR A 27 1.33 10.47 -14.00
C THR A 27 0.07 11.19 -13.52
N GLU A 28 -1.09 10.55 -13.58
CA GLU A 28 -2.35 11.16 -13.13
C GLU A 28 -2.35 11.40 -11.62
N TYR A 29 -1.79 10.49 -10.82
CA TYR A 29 -1.64 10.69 -9.38
C TYR A 29 -0.83 11.97 -9.07
N PHE A 30 0.35 12.12 -9.65
CA PHE A 30 1.22 13.28 -9.40
C PHE A 30 0.72 14.58 -10.06
N ARG A 31 -0.24 14.51 -10.99
CA ARG A 31 -0.98 15.69 -11.46
C ARG A 31 -2.05 16.13 -10.45
N VAL A 32 -2.66 15.19 -9.73
CA VAL A 32 -3.73 15.45 -8.75
C VAL A 32 -3.17 15.95 -7.42
N VAL A 33 -2.03 15.38 -6.95
CA VAL A 33 -1.35 15.78 -5.70
C VAL A 33 -0.19 16.71 -5.98
N ASP A 34 -0.04 17.76 -5.16
CA ASP A 34 1.09 18.67 -5.29
C ASP A 34 2.37 18.07 -4.69
N SER A 35 2.27 17.40 -3.54
CA SER A 35 3.39 16.69 -2.93
C SER A 35 2.93 15.60 -1.96
N VAL A 36 3.82 14.64 -1.73
CA VAL A 36 3.67 13.60 -0.70
C VAL A 36 4.95 13.52 0.13
N GLU A 37 4.82 13.15 1.40
CA GLU A 37 5.99 12.96 2.25
C GLU A 37 6.67 11.62 1.94
N HIS A 38 5.90 10.54 1.89
CA HIS A 38 6.40 9.21 1.57
C HIS A 38 5.58 8.58 0.46
N PHE A 39 6.27 7.96 -0.49
CA PHE A 39 5.64 7.18 -1.55
C PHE A 39 6.12 5.73 -1.45
N THR A 40 5.20 4.80 -1.19
CA THR A 40 5.55 3.40 -0.95
C THR A 40 5.20 2.52 -2.14
N VAL A 41 6.21 1.87 -2.71
CA VAL A 41 6.03 0.78 -3.68
C VAL A 41 5.91 -0.52 -2.89
N THR A 42 4.71 -1.05 -2.85
CA THR A 42 4.34 -2.25 -2.09
C THR A 42 3.24 -3.03 -2.83
N GLY A 43 2.78 -4.12 -2.23
CA GLY A 43 1.69 -4.93 -2.78
C GLY A 43 1.47 -6.12 -1.87
N GLY A 44 1.28 -7.33 -2.40
CA GLY A 44 1.62 -8.54 -1.68
C GLY A 44 3.14 -8.57 -1.53
N GLU A 45 3.84 -9.13 -2.51
CA GLU A 45 5.30 -9.03 -2.66
C GLU A 45 5.61 -8.34 -4.00
N PRO A 46 6.21 -7.13 -4.00
CA PRO A 46 6.49 -6.39 -5.25
C PRO A 46 7.40 -7.16 -6.20
N LEU A 47 8.32 -7.96 -5.68
CA LEU A 47 9.28 -8.74 -6.49
C LEU A 47 8.61 -9.86 -7.30
N LEU A 48 7.36 -10.22 -6.99
CA LEU A 48 6.54 -11.10 -7.84
C LEU A 48 5.96 -10.39 -9.06
N ASN A 49 5.98 -9.04 -9.07
CA ASN A 49 5.52 -8.27 -10.20
C ASN A 49 6.67 -8.08 -11.22
N PRO A 50 6.58 -8.62 -12.45
CA PRO A 50 7.64 -8.47 -13.45
C PRO A 50 7.92 -7.01 -13.83
N ASN A 51 6.97 -6.10 -13.55
CA ASN A 51 7.09 -4.67 -13.83
C ASN A 51 7.60 -3.85 -12.63
N ALA A 52 8.01 -4.47 -11.51
CA ALA A 52 8.44 -3.76 -10.31
C ALA A 52 9.58 -2.76 -10.58
N HIS A 53 10.57 -3.14 -11.39
CA HIS A 53 11.66 -2.26 -11.81
C HIS A 53 11.14 -1.01 -12.53
N ASN A 54 10.24 -1.19 -13.49
CA ASN A 54 9.71 -0.09 -14.29
C ASN A 54 8.81 0.84 -13.46
N ILE A 55 8.01 0.29 -12.55
CA ILE A 55 7.19 1.06 -11.60
C ILE A 55 8.08 1.94 -10.73
N LEU A 56 9.15 1.39 -10.16
CA LEU A 56 10.10 2.13 -9.34
C LEU A 56 10.78 3.22 -10.15
N LYS A 57 11.23 2.91 -11.38
CA LYS A 57 11.81 3.89 -12.31
C LYS A 57 10.86 5.03 -12.65
N LEU A 58 9.57 4.72 -12.84
CA LEU A 58 8.54 5.74 -13.10
C LEU A 58 8.28 6.60 -11.86
N THR A 59 8.31 6.01 -10.66
CA THR A 59 8.18 6.75 -9.39
C THR A 59 9.30 7.77 -9.23
N TYR A 60 10.54 7.43 -9.56
CA TYR A 60 11.67 8.35 -9.46
C TYR A 60 11.61 9.56 -10.39
N ARG A 61 10.74 9.57 -11.40
CA ARG A 61 10.49 10.76 -12.23
C ARG A 61 9.76 11.88 -11.49
N HIS A 62 9.25 11.59 -10.30
CA HIS A 62 8.45 12.51 -9.49
C HIS A 62 9.10 12.79 -8.12
N LEU A 63 10.43 12.66 -8.02
CA LEU A 63 11.15 12.93 -6.76
C LEU A 63 11.02 14.38 -6.29
N ASP A 64 10.80 15.33 -7.20
CA ASP A 64 10.50 16.73 -6.89
C ASP A 64 9.19 16.93 -6.12
N GLN A 65 8.26 15.96 -6.22
CA GLN A 65 7.00 15.95 -5.49
C GLN A 65 7.01 15.01 -4.27
N ILE A 66 8.10 14.26 -4.03
CA ILE A 66 8.25 13.35 -2.88
C ILE A 66 9.23 13.98 -1.89
N THR A 67 8.72 14.59 -0.82
CA THR A 67 9.53 15.41 0.09
C THR A 67 10.30 14.62 1.15
N GLY A 68 9.96 13.36 1.37
CA GLY A 68 10.64 12.45 2.29
C GLY A 68 11.34 11.30 1.55
N SER A 69 10.71 10.14 1.45
CA SER A 69 11.32 8.96 0.82
C SER A 69 10.38 8.19 -0.10
N VAL A 70 11.00 7.49 -1.08
CA VAL A 70 10.38 6.36 -1.76
C VAL A 70 10.70 5.11 -0.95
N ASP A 71 9.68 4.44 -0.43
CA ASP A 71 9.84 3.21 0.34
C ASP A 71 9.57 2.00 -0.57
N PHE A 72 10.58 1.14 -0.76
CA PHE A 72 10.42 -0.13 -1.46
C PHE A 72 10.27 -1.25 -0.44
N VAL A 73 9.09 -1.89 -0.38
CA VAL A 73 8.76 -2.88 0.65
C VAL A 73 8.88 -4.29 0.08
N THR A 74 9.61 -5.18 0.77
CA THR A 74 9.68 -6.61 0.44
C THR A 74 9.62 -7.47 1.69
N ASN A 75 9.10 -8.69 1.57
CA ASN A 75 8.96 -9.64 2.67
C ASN A 75 10.19 -10.57 2.86
N GLY A 76 11.24 -10.37 2.06
CA GLY A 76 12.47 -11.15 2.17
C GLY A 76 12.37 -12.61 1.69
N THR A 77 11.32 -12.97 0.96
CA THR A 77 11.19 -14.31 0.35
C THR A 77 12.00 -14.47 -0.93
N LEU A 78 12.26 -13.36 -1.62
CA LEU A 78 12.96 -13.30 -2.90
C LEU A 78 14.13 -12.32 -2.81
N LEU A 79 15.23 -12.63 -3.50
CA LEU A 79 16.34 -11.68 -3.67
C LEU A 79 15.88 -10.49 -4.51
N ILE A 80 16.35 -9.30 -4.15
CA ILE A 80 16.12 -8.11 -4.95
C ILE A 80 16.97 -8.22 -6.23
N PRO A 81 16.36 -8.18 -7.43
CA PRO A 81 17.11 -8.27 -8.69
C PRO A 81 18.15 -7.15 -8.81
N GLU A 82 19.27 -7.45 -9.45
CA GLU A 82 20.37 -6.52 -9.65
C GLU A 82 19.93 -5.21 -10.33
N SER A 83 19.01 -5.30 -11.29
CA SER A 83 18.44 -4.13 -11.97
C SER A 83 17.67 -3.18 -11.03
N ILE A 84 16.98 -3.73 -10.02
CA ILE A 84 16.28 -2.95 -8.99
C ILE A 84 17.29 -2.39 -7.98
N LEU A 85 18.28 -3.19 -7.56
CA LEU A 85 19.33 -2.73 -6.65
C LEU A 85 20.12 -1.55 -7.23
N ASN A 86 20.52 -1.62 -8.50
CA ASN A 86 21.23 -0.55 -9.18
C ASN A 86 20.39 0.72 -9.24
N LEU A 87 19.11 0.58 -9.58
CA LEU A 87 18.18 1.69 -9.63
C LEU A 87 17.96 2.34 -8.25
N ILE A 88 17.85 1.54 -7.18
CA ILE A 88 17.76 2.06 -5.81
C ILE A 88 19.06 2.74 -5.40
N GLU A 89 20.21 2.17 -5.73
CA GLU A 89 21.51 2.72 -5.39
C GLU A 89 21.74 4.09 -6.06
N GLU A 90 21.32 4.27 -7.31
CA GLU A 90 21.32 5.56 -8.02
C GLU A 90 20.48 6.63 -7.30
N HIS A 91 19.44 6.21 -6.58
CA HIS A 91 18.50 7.10 -5.89
C HIS A 91 18.48 6.89 -4.36
N LYS A 92 19.55 6.36 -3.77
CA LYS A 92 19.58 5.96 -2.35
C LYS A 92 19.35 7.09 -1.35
N ASP A 93 19.65 8.33 -1.72
CA ASP A 93 19.40 9.50 -0.86
C ASP A 93 17.89 9.82 -0.72
N HIS A 94 17.07 9.28 -1.63
CA HIS A 94 15.62 9.42 -1.65
C HIS A 94 14.88 8.11 -1.41
N THR A 95 15.59 7.00 -1.21
CA THR A 95 14.98 5.67 -1.15
C THR A 95 15.32 4.94 0.15
N LYS A 96 14.35 4.22 0.67
CA LYS A 96 14.52 3.30 1.79
C LYS A 96 13.93 1.94 1.43
N VAL A 97 14.72 0.88 1.62
CA VAL A 97 14.20 -0.49 1.53
C VAL A 97 13.58 -0.87 2.88
N VAL A 98 12.31 -1.26 2.87
CA VAL A 98 11.60 -1.72 4.07
C VAL A 98 11.44 -3.23 3.99
N LEU A 99 12.09 -3.92 4.91
CA LEU A 99 12.07 -5.38 5.00
C LEU A 99 11.04 -5.82 6.04
N SER A 100 10.03 -6.56 5.61
CA SER A 100 9.09 -7.22 6.50
C SER A 100 9.62 -8.60 6.86
N ASP A 101 10.18 -8.72 8.07
CA ASP A 101 10.81 -9.95 8.55
C ASP A 101 9.77 -10.84 9.24
N TYR A 102 9.44 -11.96 8.61
CA TYR A 102 8.51 -12.98 9.10
C TYR A 102 9.23 -14.19 9.73
N GLY A 103 10.51 -14.08 10.02
CA GLY A 103 11.37 -15.14 10.56
C GLY A 103 12.06 -15.97 9.48
N ALA A 104 13.05 -16.76 9.92
CA ALA A 104 13.96 -17.48 9.03
C ALA A 104 13.26 -18.49 8.10
N ASP A 105 12.11 -19.04 8.53
CA ASP A 105 11.36 -20.02 7.73
C ASP A 105 10.57 -19.37 6.57
N LEU A 106 10.26 -18.07 6.66
CA LEU A 106 9.47 -17.34 5.68
C LEU A 106 10.30 -16.31 4.92
N SER A 107 11.03 -15.45 5.63
CA SER A 107 11.91 -14.44 5.03
C SER A 107 13.29 -15.01 4.72
N VAL A 108 13.32 -16.12 3.95
CA VAL A 108 14.50 -16.97 3.72
C VAL A 108 15.67 -16.28 3.04
N LYS A 109 15.46 -15.10 2.45
CA LYS A 109 16.49 -14.29 1.77
C LYS A 109 16.89 -13.03 2.53
N LEU A 110 16.37 -12.85 3.74
CA LEU A 110 16.57 -11.63 4.50
C LEU A 110 18.05 -11.30 4.72
N ASP A 111 18.84 -12.26 5.22
CA ASP A 111 20.25 -12.05 5.53
C ASP A 111 21.09 -11.72 4.28
N GLU A 112 20.80 -12.38 3.15
CA GLU A 112 21.45 -12.10 1.87
C GLU A 112 21.12 -10.68 1.38
N ILE A 113 19.85 -10.27 1.54
CA ILE A 113 19.39 -8.92 1.18
C ILE A 113 20.08 -7.88 2.08
N LEU A 114 20.10 -8.09 3.39
CA LEU A 114 20.74 -7.18 4.33
C LEU A 114 22.21 -6.97 4.01
N ALA A 115 22.97 -8.05 3.80
CA ALA A 115 24.39 -7.99 3.43
C ALA A 115 24.60 -7.18 2.13
N CYS A 116 23.73 -7.37 1.14
CA CYS A 116 23.78 -6.63 -0.12
C CYS A 116 23.50 -5.13 0.07
N LEU A 117 22.47 -4.77 0.85
CA LEU A 117 22.11 -3.38 1.12
C LEU A 117 23.21 -2.65 1.90
N GLU A 118 23.82 -3.33 2.89
CA GLU A 118 24.94 -2.79 3.66
C GLU A 118 26.18 -2.54 2.77
N GLN A 119 26.54 -3.52 1.93
CA GLN A 119 27.66 -3.38 0.98
C GLN A 119 27.47 -2.18 0.05
N ARG A 120 26.25 -1.93 -0.44
CA ARG A 120 25.90 -0.84 -1.35
C ARG A 120 25.60 0.47 -0.62
N LYS A 121 25.56 0.47 0.71
CA LYS A 121 25.17 1.60 1.55
C LYS A 121 23.77 2.15 1.18
N ILE A 122 22.84 1.25 0.90
CA ILE A 122 21.43 1.55 0.65
C ILE A 122 20.71 1.63 1.99
N PRO A 123 19.99 2.74 2.29
CA PRO A 123 19.22 2.84 3.53
C PRO A 123 18.13 1.78 3.61
N TYR A 124 17.98 1.16 4.78
CA TYR A 124 16.92 0.18 4.99
C TYR A 124 16.34 0.25 6.41
N ARG A 125 15.18 -0.39 6.59
CA ARG A 125 14.55 -0.64 7.88
C ARG A 125 14.00 -2.06 7.89
N VAL A 126 14.19 -2.77 9.01
CA VAL A 126 13.58 -4.08 9.25
C VAL A 126 12.38 -3.90 10.16
N SER A 127 11.24 -4.48 9.77
CA SER A 127 10.02 -4.57 10.57
C SER A 127 9.77 -6.03 10.92
N LYS A 128 9.89 -6.37 12.20
CA LYS A 128 9.81 -7.76 12.69
C LYS A 128 8.36 -8.19 12.89
N PHE A 129 7.98 -9.35 12.36
CA PHE A 129 6.63 -9.91 12.42
C PHE A 129 6.58 -11.36 12.94
N TYR A 130 7.54 -11.77 13.75
CA TYR A 130 7.59 -13.11 14.36
C TYR A 130 8.12 -13.05 15.80
N GLY A 131 7.81 -14.10 16.62
CA GLY A 131 8.24 -14.16 18.01
C GLY A 131 7.61 -13.05 18.87
N ASP A 132 8.39 -12.53 19.81
CA ASP A 132 8.03 -11.41 20.67
C ASP A 132 8.48 -10.08 20.05
N ASP A 133 8.04 -8.95 20.61
CA ASP A 133 8.35 -7.59 20.15
C ASP A 133 8.01 -7.34 18.67
N LEU A 134 6.81 -7.69 18.29
CA LEU A 134 6.33 -7.53 16.91
C LEU A 134 6.17 -6.04 16.54
N TYR A 135 6.52 -5.71 15.30
CA TYR A 135 6.26 -4.40 14.74
C TYR A 135 4.75 -4.08 14.81
N TYR A 136 4.38 -3.00 15.51
CA TYR A 136 3.00 -2.65 15.88
C TYR A 136 2.22 -3.79 16.54
N ASP A 137 2.86 -4.63 17.35
CA ASP A 137 2.27 -5.79 18.04
C ASP A 137 1.68 -6.85 17.08
N GLY A 138 2.03 -6.84 15.80
CA GLY A 138 1.57 -7.79 14.78
C GLY A 138 0.47 -7.27 13.86
N TRP A 139 -0.24 -8.19 13.22
CA TRP A 139 -1.29 -7.88 12.25
C TRP A 139 -2.67 -7.78 12.93
N ILE A 140 -3.55 -7.02 12.29
CA ILE A 140 -4.96 -6.93 12.70
C ILE A 140 -5.77 -7.89 11.85
N ASP A 141 -6.67 -8.64 12.50
CA ASP A 141 -7.65 -9.47 11.80
C ASP A 141 -8.75 -8.59 11.20
N PHE A 142 -8.85 -8.61 9.88
CA PHE A 142 -9.88 -7.95 9.10
C PHE A 142 -10.79 -8.93 8.37
N THR A 143 -10.83 -10.21 8.75
CA THR A 143 -11.65 -11.23 8.09
C THR A 143 -13.15 -11.04 8.35
N ASP A 144 -13.52 -10.55 9.53
CA ASP A 144 -14.91 -10.21 9.83
C ASP A 144 -15.35 -8.94 9.09
N GLN A 145 -16.20 -9.11 8.08
CA GLN A 145 -16.75 -8.06 7.24
C GLN A 145 -18.14 -7.59 7.68
N SER A 146 -18.62 -7.95 8.86
CA SER A 146 -19.87 -7.44 9.40
C SER A 146 -19.78 -5.93 9.69
N GLN A 147 -20.91 -5.24 9.60
CA GLN A 147 -21.00 -3.84 10.04
C GLN A 147 -20.87 -3.77 11.56
N LYS A 148 -19.99 -2.89 12.06
CA LYS A 148 -19.65 -2.73 13.48
C LYS A 148 -20.16 -1.41 14.06
N TRP A 149 -20.20 -0.37 13.23
CA TRP A 149 -20.57 0.99 13.64
C TRP A 149 -21.78 1.44 12.82
N PHE A 150 -22.88 1.73 13.50
CA PHE A 150 -24.18 1.98 12.87
C PHE A 150 -24.49 3.48 12.77
N THR A 151 -23.94 4.31 13.66
CA THR A 151 -24.11 5.76 13.61
C THR A 151 -22.86 6.44 13.00
N GLN A 152 -23.04 7.68 12.54
CA GLN A 152 -21.94 8.49 12.04
C GLN A 152 -20.93 8.79 13.15
N GLU A 153 -21.41 9.07 14.35
CA GLU A 153 -20.61 9.39 15.53
C GLU A 153 -19.70 8.23 15.94
N GLU A 154 -20.24 7.02 16.00
CA GLU A 154 -19.46 5.80 16.28
C GLU A 154 -18.39 5.56 15.24
N ARG A 155 -18.74 5.69 13.96
CA ARG A 155 -17.83 5.52 12.83
C ARG A 155 -16.71 6.54 12.85
N ASP A 156 -17.02 7.81 13.11
CA ASP A 156 -16.04 8.90 13.21
C ASP A 156 -15.11 8.69 14.41
N ALA A 157 -15.65 8.31 15.57
CA ALA A 157 -14.87 8.02 16.78
C ALA A 157 -13.89 6.85 16.57
N ASN A 158 -14.31 5.79 15.85
CA ASN A 158 -13.43 4.69 15.48
C ASN A 158 -12.35 5.13 14.48
N ALA A 159 -12.72 5.90 13.47
CA ALA A 159 -11.80 6.38 12.44
C ALA A 159 -10.72 7.31 13.00
N GLN A 160 -11.03 8.12 14.00
CA GLN A 160 -10.07 9.00 14.69
C GLN A 160 -8.97 8.24 15.44
N LYS A 161 -9.19 6.97 15.78
CA LYS A 161 -8.17 6.10 16.41
C LYS A 161 -7.33 5.35 15.39
N CYS A 162 -7.72 5.37 14.12
CA CYS A 162 -7.08 4.62 13.06
C CYS A 162 -5.84 5.35 12.53
N LEU A 163 -4.66 4.74 12.65
CA LEU A 163 -3.39 5.31 12.17
C LEU A 163 -3.44 5.67 10.68
N HIS A 164 -4.13 4.87 9.85
CA HIS A 164 -4.28 5.18 8.42
C HIS A 164 -5.08 6.47 8.19
N ARG A 165 -6.12 6.72 8.97
CA ARG A 165 -6.93 7.96 8.83
C ARG A 165 -6.21 9.17 9.39
N VAL A 166 -5.65 9.04 10.60
CA VAL A 166 -4.93 10.13 11.27
C VAL A 166 -3.66 10.52 10.49
N GLY A 167 -2.91 9.52 10.01
CA GLY A 167 -1.70 9.72 9.21
C GLY A 167 -1.96 10.06 7.74
N LYS A 168 -3.23 10.11 7.30
CA LYS A 168 -3.62 10.36 5.90
C LYS A 168 -2.89 9.45 4.91
N TYR A 169 -2.92 8.15 5.19
CA TYR A 169 -2.42 7.12 4.29
C TYR A 169 -3.44 6.88 3.18
N PHE A 170 -2.99 6.95 1.94
CA PHE A 170 -3.80 6.67 0.77
C PHE A 170 -3.25 5.48 0.01
N VAL A 171 -4.13 4.80 -0.70
CA VAL A 171 -3.76 3.62 -1.50
C VAL A 171 -4.25 3.81 -2.92
N ILE A 172 -3.38 3.56 -3.89
CA ILE A 172 -3.72 3.56 -5.30
C ILE A 172 -3.95 2.11 -5.73
N ASN A 173 -5.15 1.81 -6.23
CA ASN A 173 -5.50 0.51 -6.79
C ASN A 173 -6.38 0.71 -8.02
N ASP A 174 -6.16 -0.07 -9.09
CA ASP A 174 -6.93 -0.08 -10.34
C ASP A 174 -7.21 1.34 -10.88
N GLY A 175 -6.23 2.25 -10.79
CA GLY A 175 -6.38 3.64 -11.27
C GLY A 175 -7.22 4.54 -10.39
N GLU A 176 -7.51 4.14 -9.16
CA GLU A 176 -8.26 4.92 -8.17
C GLU A 176 -7.42 5.16 -6.91
N LEU A 177 -7.57 6.34 -6.31
CA LEU A 177 -6.99 6.68 -5.00
C LEU A 177 -8.05 6.50 -3.92
N HIS A 178 -7.77 5.69 -2.92
CA HIS A 178 -8.65 5.40 -1.79
C HIS A 178 -8.01 5.80 -0.47
N SER A 179 -8.85 6.12 0.51
CA SER A 179 -8.42 6.47 1.87
C SER A 179 -7.83 5.30 2.67
N CYS A 180 -8.01 4.07 2.21
CA CYS A 180 -7.32 2.87 2.71
C CYS A 180 -7.54 1.67 1.77
N SER A 181 -6.68 0.65 1.86
CA SER A 181 -6.77 -0.59 1.06
C SER A 181 -8.08 -1.36 1.29
N ARG A 182 -8.62 -1.32 2.52
CA ARG A 182 -9.87 -2.01 2.86
C ARG A 182 -11.10 -1.37 2.22
N SER A 183 -11.08 -0.04 1.99
CA SER A 183 -12.14 0.64 1.24
C SER A 183 -12.24 0.08 -0.18
N PHE A 184 -11.12 0.08 -0.91
CA PHE A 184 -11.07 -0.50 -2.25
C PHE A 184 -11.50 -1.97 -2.27
N TRP A 185 -10.93 -2.80 -1.39
CA TRP A 185 -11.23 -4.23 -1.33
C TRP A 185 -12.70 -4.52 -1.06
N ARG A 186 -13.34 -3.81 -0.11
CA ARG A 186 -14.75 -3.99 0.21
C ARG A 186 -15.68 -3.56 -0.92
N ILE A 187 -15.35 -2.48 -1.63
CA ILE A 187 -16.08 -2.06 -2.83
C ILE A 187 -15.99 -3.14 -3.91
N LYS A 188 -14.78 -3.63 -4.20
CA LYS A 188 -14.54 -4.66 -5.22
C LYS A 188 -15.29 -5.97 -4.91
N ASN A 189 -15.37 -6.35 -3.65
CA ASN A 189 -16.10 -7.54 -3.18
C ASN A 189 -17.60 -7.28 -2.90
N LYS A 190 -18.12 -6.11 -3.26
CA LYS A 190 -19.55 -5.74 -3.11
C LYS A 190 -20.07 -5.80 -1.66
N ILE A 191 -19.19 -5.64 -0.69
CA ILE A 191 -19.54 -5.57 0.74
C ILE A 191 -20.11 -4.20 1.08
N ILE A 192 -19.57 -3.14 0.45
CA ILE A 192 -20.05 -1.77 0.55
C ILE A 192 -20.27 -1.18 -0.83
N PRO A 193 -21.19 -0.21 -0.97
CA PRO A 193 -21.35 0.53 -2.22
C PRO A 193 -20.13 1.42 -2.48
N LYS A 194 -19.90 1.75 -3.75
CA LYS A 194 -18.93 2.75 -4.17
C LYS A 194 -19.59 4.14 -4.05
N ILE A 195 -19.09 4.96 -3.13
CA ILE A 195 -19.66 6.28 -2.82
C ILE A 195 -18.79 7.37 -3.44
N GLU A 196 -19.40 8.26 -4.21
CA GLU A 196 -18.73 9.44 -4.74
C GLU A 196 -18.16 10.32 -3.60
N GLY A 197 -16.93 10.83 -3.79
CA GLY A 197 -16.23 11.61 -2.76
C GLY A 197 -15.44 10.77 -1.74
N GLU A 198 -15.62 9.43 -1.69
CA GLU A 198 -14.81 8.56 -0.84
C GLU A 198 -13.58 7.96 -1.57
N TYR A 199 -13.43 8.27 -2.85
CA TYR A 199 -12.29 7.89 -3.70
C TYR A 199 -12.05 8.94 -4.77
N VAL A 200 -10.88 8.90 -5.43
CA VAL A 200 -10.55 9.74 -6.59
C VAL A 200 -10.26 8.85 -7.80
N PRO A 201 -11.03 8.94 -8.89
CA PRO A 201 -10.82 8.16 -10.11
C PRO A 201 -9.69 8.80 -10.95
N LEU A 202 -8.44 8.39 -10.68
CA LEU A 202 -7.25 9.01 -11.26
C LEU A 202 -7.21 8.93 -12.80
N VAL A 203 -7.56 7.77 -13.35
CA VAL A 203 -7.41 7.52 -14.80
C VAL A 203 -8.68 7.73 -15.62
N ASP A 204 -9.76 8.15 -14.98
CA ASP A 204 -11.01 8.49 -15.68
C ASP A 204 -10.84 9.81 -16.41
N GLU A 205 -10.86 9.75 -17.75
CA GLU A 205 -10.67 10.91 -18.62
C GLU A 205 -11.92 11.79 -18.76
N SER A 206 -13.09 11.29 -18.34
CA SER A 206 -14.33 12.07 -18.31
C SER A 206 -14.35 13.10 -17.18
N ILE A 207 -13.47 12.95 -16.17
CA ILE A 207 -13.38 13.82 -14.99
C ILE A 207 -12.19 14.76 -15.13
N SER A 208 -12.45 16.07 -15.02
CA SER A 208 -11.40 17.08 -15.13
C SER A 208 -10.37 16.98 -14.00
N LEU A 209 -9.16 17.51 -14.23
CA LEU A 209 -8.13 17.57 -13.19
C LEU A 209 -8.59 18.38 -11.98
N GLU A 210 -9.30 19.49 -12.19
CA GLU A 210 -9.85 20.33 -11.13
C GLU A 210 -10.83 19.54 -10.27
N GLU A 211 -11.71 18.77 -10.90
CA GLU A 211 -12.67 17.93 -10.19
C GLU A 211 -11.98 16.80 -9.41
N LYS A 212 -10.96 16.13 -9.99
CA LYS A 212 -10.14 15.14 -9.26
C LYS A 212 -9.48 15.75 -8.02
N ARG A 213 -8.95 16.97 -8.12
CA ARG A 213 -8.37 17.71 -6.99
C ARG A 213 -9.43 18.07 -5.94
N ARG A 214 -10.62 18.48 -6.37
CA ARG A 214 -11.75 18.75 -5.47
C ARG A 214 -12.16 17.49 -4.70
N LEU A 215 -12.25 16.35 -5.38
CA LEU A 215 -12.54 15.05 -4.77
C LEU A 215 -11.44 14.64 -3.76
N LEU A 216 -10.17 14.87 -4.06
CA LEU A 216 -9.07 14.62 -3.12
C LEU A 216 -9.21 15.47 -1.84
N VAL A 217 -9.44 16.77 -1.99
CA VAL A 217 -9.63 17.68 -0.85
C VAL A 217 -10.82 17.24 -0.01
N HIS A 218 -11.94 16.90 -0.65
CA HIS A 218 -13.12 16.37 0.03
C HIS A 218 -12.80 15.08 0.80
N MET A 219 -12.19 14.08 0.15
CA MET A 219 -11.81 12.81 0.78
C MET A 219 -10.86 13.00 1.96
N CYS A 220 -9.91 13.94 1.86
CA CYS A 220 -9.00 14.31 2.96
C CYS A 220 -9.74 14.94 4.15
N GLY A 221 -10.84 15.65 3.89
CA GLY A 221 -11.67 16.31 4.91
C GLY A 221 -12.64 15.38 5.62
N LEU A 222 -12.95 14.21 5.06
CA LEU A 222 -13.85 13.24 5.69
C LEU A 222 -13.28 12.75 7.03
N LYS A 223 -14.08 12.76 8.08
CA LYS A 223 -13.71 12.14 9.38
C LYS A 223 -13.62 10.62 9.27
N SER A 224 -14.55 10.02 8.53
CA SER A 224 -14.60 8.59 8.24
C SER A 224 -15.15 8.34 6.83
N SER A 225 -14.94 7.15 6.28
CA SER A 225 -15.58 6.67 5.05
C SER A 225 -16.57 5.55 5.38
N THR A 226 -17.41 5.17 4.41
CA THR A 226 -18.32 4.02 4.54
C THR A 226 -17.59 2.74 4.96
N ALA A 227 -16.37 2.51 4.48
CA ALA A 227 -15.57 1.36 4.86
C ALA A 227 -15.22 1.33 6.36
N CYS A 228 -15.18 2.48 7.04
CA CYS A 228 -14.90 2.55 8.47
C CYS A 228 -16.02 1.93 9.31
N ALA A 229 -17.25 1.86 8.79
CA ALA A 229 -18.37 1.20 9.49
C ALA A 229 -18.16 -0.32 9.66
N TYR A 230 -17.34 -0.93 8.80
CA TYR A 230 -17.05 -2.37 8.77
C TYR A 230 -15.67 -2.72 9.30
N CYS A 231 -15.02 -1.79 10.01
CA CYS A 231 -13.62 -1.92 10.38
C CYS A 231 -13.42 -1.63 11.87
N VAL A 232 -12.56 -2.41 12.52
CA VAL A 232 -12.10 -2.13 13.89
C VAL A 232 -11.05 -1.01 13.95
N GLY A 233 -10.55 -0.57 12.79
CA GLY A 233 -9.49 0.43 12.69
C GLY A 233 -8.09 -0.18 12.87
N PHE A 234 -7.07 0.62 12.62
CA PHE A 234 -5.67 0.30 12.91
C PHE A 234 -5.23 1.12 14.13
N SER A 235 -5.40 0.55 15.32
CA SER A 235 -5.08 1.20 16.60
C SER A 235 -4.44 0.20 17.57
N ASN A 236 -3.84 0.70 18.64
CA ASN A 236 -3.17 -0.14 19.63
C ASN A 236 -4.15 -1.01 20.46
N ASN A 237 -5.44 -0.68 20.47
CA ASN A 237 -6.44 -1.37 21.29
C ASN A 237 -7.18 -2.49 20.55
N VAL A 238 -6.71 -2.89 19.36
CA VAL A 238 -7.32 -3.93 18.55
C VAL A 238 -6.52 -5.21 18.65
N SER A 239 -7.20 -6.35 18.75
CA SER A 239 -6.58 -7.67 18.81
C SER A 239 -5.64 -7.90 17.63
N ARG A 240 -4.52 -8.53 17.91
CA ARG A 240 -3.49 -8.86 16.92
C ARG A 240 -3.52 -10.35 16.59
N VAL A 241 -3.13 -10.65 15.36
CA VAL A 241 -3.02 -12.00 14.83
C VAL A 241 -1.64 -12.21 14.21
N ARG A 242 -1.26 -13.47 14.05
CA ARG A 242 -0.04 -13.81 13.32
C ARG A 242 -0.15 -13.33 11.87
N PRO A 243 0.97 -12.88 11.29
CA PRO A 243 1.02 -12.53 9.87
C PRO A 243 0.64 -13.71 8.97
N ALA A 244 0.02 -13.41 7.84
CA ALA A 244 -0.29 -14.41 6.81
C ALA A 244 1.01 -14.90 6.16
N GLN A 245 1.04 -16.20 5.82
CA GLN A 245 2.13 -16.78 5.06
C GLN A 245 1.94 -16.52 3.56
N GLN A 246 3.04 -16.29 2.85
CA GLN A 246 3.02 -16.28 1.40
C GLN A 246 2.82 -17.70 0.89
N LEU A 247 1.85 -17.89 -0.01
CA LEU A 247 1.62 -19.18 -0.64
C LEU A 247 2.52 -19.32 -1.88
N ASP A 248 3.14 -20.49 -2.04
CA ASP A 248 3.94 -20.82 -3.24
C ASP A 248 3.07 -20.95 -4.50
N LYS A 249 1.82 -21.37 -4.31
CA LYS A 249 0.79 -21.50 -5.35
C LYS A 249 -0.57 -21.08 -4.80
N LEU A 250 -1.39 -20.52 -5.66
CA LEU A 250 -2.80 -20.30 -5.33
C LEU A 250 -3.47 -21.66 -5.07
N PRO A 251 -4.39 -21.75 -4.07
CA PRO A 251 -5.24 -22.93 -3.93
C PRO A 251 -5.96 -23.17 -5.26
N GLU A 252 -5.98 -24.40 -5.75
CA GLU A 252 -6.80 -24.77 -6.89
C GLU A 252 -8.25 -24.49 -6.52
N GLU A 253 -8.96 -23.72 -7.36
CA GLU A 253 -10.38 -23.50 -7.19
C GLU A 253 -11.06 -24.88 -7.29
N ASN A 254 -11.54 -25.38 -6.17
CA ASN A 254 -12.44 -26.54 -6.18
C ASN A 254 -13.74 -26.07 -6.87
N GLY A 255 -13.93 -26.54 -8.13
CA GLY A 255 -15.08 -26.28 -8.98
C GLY A 255 -16.41 -26.83 -8.43
#